data_5e4045639935a62a23741fbc05ffaeb8
#
_entry.id   5e4045639935a62a23741fbc05ffaeb8
#
_cell.length_a   1.000
_cell.length_b   1.000
_cell.length_c   1.000
_cell.angle_alpha   90.00
_cell.angle_beta   90.00
_cell.angle_gamma   90.00
#
_symmetry.space_group_name_H-M   'P 1'
#
loop_
_entity.id
_entity.type
_entity.pdbx_description
1 polymer ?
#
loop_
_entity_poly.entity_id
_entity_poly.type
_entity_poly.pdbx_seq_one_letter_code
_entity_poly.pdbx_strand_id
1 'polypeptide(L)'
;MYIQNPISSNYERLGSGSKRIIRLHPHCTLTENNQPTFLGRRQESANMVLETEVTPMGEAEAGLTIYQINDGHLDFVVSKNKVAVKCKLKSIDYEVKSVLRTNQKKAVKLRVRSNGEMYYFDYSLDGKNFQELCAVNCSLMSTEVAGGFTGVTLGMFAEGKAGYADFGYFHYDEK
;
A
#
# COMPACT_ATOMS: atom_id res chain seq x y z
N MET A 1 -1.24 -12.15 -9.51
CA MET A 1 -1.01 -11.34 -8.29
C MET A 1 -0.36 -12.21 -7.23
N TYR A 2 0.59 -11.66 -6.48
CA TYR A 2 1.27 -12.37 -5.40
C TYR A 2 0.48 -12.26 -4.09
N ILE A 3 0.25 -13.38 -3.43
CA ILE A 3 -0.43 -13.46 -2.13
C ILE A 3 0.51 -14.21 -1.18
N GLN A 4 0.87 -13.57 -0.08
CA GLN A 4 1.77 -14.17 0.91
C GLN A 4 0.97 -14.87 2.01
N ASN A 5 1.08 -16.22 2.09
CA ASN A 5 0.47 -17.07 3.14
C ASN A 5 -0.99 -16.68 3.47
N PRO A 6 -1.92 -16.71 2.49
CA PRO A 6 -3.23 -16.09 2.65
C PRO A 6 -4.11 -16.84 3.64
N ILE A 7 -4.75 -16.10 4.55
CA ILE A 7 -5.94 -16.54 5.27
C ILE A 7 -7.12 -16.19 4.36
N SER A 8 -7.77 -17.18 3.75
CA SER A 8 -8.77 -16.96 2.70
C SER A 8 -9.92 -16.04 3.13
N SER A 9 -10.34 -16.11 4.40
CA SER A 9 -11.39 -15.24 4.96
C SER A 9 -11.02 -13.76 5.03
N ASN A 10 -9.74 -13.42 4.87
CA ASN A 10 -9.31 -12.02 4.89
C ASN A 10 -9.48 -11.32 3.52
N TYR A 11 -9.92 -12.05 2.49
CA TYR A 11 -10.05 -11.54 1.13
C TYR A 11 -11.45 -11.81 0.59
N GLU A 12 -12.20 -10.76 0.33
CA GLU A 12 -13.53 -10.84 -0.26
C GLU A 12 -13.61 -10.11 -1.60
N ARG A 13 -14.31 -10.69 -2.56
CA ARG A 13 -14.68 -10.01 -3.80
C ARG A 13 -16.14 -9.61 -3.71
N LEU A 14 -16.42 -8.32 -3.77
CA LEU A 14 -17.74 -7.74 -3.65
C LEU A 14 -18.16 -7.03 -4.93
N GLY A 15 -19.47 -6.95 -5.15
CA GLY A 15 -20.03 -6.26 -6.31
C GLY A 15 -20.01 -7.11 -7.60
N SER A 16 -20.50 -6.51 -8.68
CA SER A 16 -20.57 -7.13 -10.01
C SER A 16 -20.29 -6.12 -11.12
N GLY A 17 -19.90 -6.60 -12.29
CA GLY A 17 -19.61 -5.75 -13.45
C GLY A 17 -18.48 -4.75 -13.19
N SER A 18 -18.72 -3.47 -13.48
CA SER A 18 -17.76 -2.37 -13.29
C SER A 18 -17.63 -1.89 -11.84
N LYS A 19 -18.50 -2.36 -10.95
CA LYS A 19 -18.50 -1.99 -9.51
C LYS A 19 -17.88 -3.10 -8.64
N ARG A 20 -16.88 -3.78 -9.14
CA ARG A 20 -16.15 -4.79 -8.34
C ARG A 20 -15.18 -4.11 -7.40
N ILE A 21 -15.18 -4.56 -6.15
CA ILE A 21 -14.22 -4.15 -5.14
C ILE A 21 -13.58 -5.38 -4.51
N ILE A 22 -12.38 -5.21 -4.01
CA ILE A 22 -11.70 -6.19 -3.16
C ILE A 22 -11.73 -5.65 -1.74
N ARG A 23 -12.33 -6.40 -0.83
CA ARG A 23 -12.29 -6.11 0.60
C ARG A 23 -11.18 -6.91 1.26
N LEU A 24 -10.35 -6.21 2.01
CA LEU A 24 -9.30 -6.80 2.82
C LEU A 24 -9.64 -6.63 4.30
N HIS A 25 -9.61 -7.74 5.04
CA HIS A 25 -9.74 -7.74 6.50
C HIS A 25 -8.34 -7.76 7.12
N PRO A 26 -8.04 -6.83 8.04
CA PRO A 26 -6.73 -6.76 8.68
C PRO A 26 -6.46 -8.01 9.54
N HIS A 27 -5.19 -8.40 9.63
CA HIS A 27 -4.73 -9.45 10.51
C HIS A 27 -3.50 -8.96 11.30
N CYS A 28 -2.31 -9.23 10.83
CA CYS A 28 -1.08 -8.73 11.44
C CYS A 28 -0.40 -7.69 10.54
N THR A 29 0.63 -7.04 11.05
CA THR A 29 1.44 -6.11 10.26
C THR A 29 2.32 -6.85 9.24
N LEU A 30 2.75 -6.15 8.20
CA LEU A 30 3.74 -6.67 7.25
C LEU A 30 5.06 -7.02 7.94
N THR A 31 5.43 -6.28 8.99
CA THR A 31 6.63 -6.51 9.79
C THR A 31 6.55 -7.80 10.59
N GLU A 32 5.41 -8.12 11.19
CA GLU A 32 5.21 -9.39 11.95
C GLU A 32 5.28 -10.60 11.02
N ASN A 33 4.91 -10.43 9.76
CA ASN A 33 4.97 -11.45 8.72
C ASN A 33 4.31 -12.80 9.10
N ASN A 34 3.31 -12.75 9.97
CA ASN A 34 2.52 -13.90 10.38
C ASN A 34 1.20 -13.91 9.63
N GLN A 35 1.23 -14.28 8.35
CA GLN A 35 0.09 -14.29 7.44
C GLN A 35 -0.57 -12.89 7.27
N PRO A 36 0.19 -11.84 6.93
CA PRO A 36 -0.36 -10.50 6.74
C PRO A 36 -1.40 -10.50 5.62
N THR A 37 -2.38 -9.63 5.74
CA THR A 37 -3.35 -9.41 4.65
C THR A 37 -2.70 -8.53 3.58
N PHE A 38 -2.17 -9.19 2.56
CA PHE A 38 -1.38 -8.57 1.50
C PHE A 38 -1.67 -9.22 0.15
N LEU A 39 -1.97 -8.42 -0.84
CA LEU A 39 -2.24 -8.84 -2.20
C LEU A 39 -1.42 -8.01 -3.17
N GLY A 40 -0.41 -8.61 -3.79
CA GLY A 40 0.55 -7.87 -4.58
C GLY A 40 1.02 -8.57 -5.84
N ARG A 41 1.87 -7.86 -6.58
CA ARG A 41 2.60 -8.33 -7.75
C ARG A 41 4.05 -7.88 -7.67
N ARG A 42 4.94 -8.55 -8.38
CA ARG A 42 6.33 -8.11 -8.51
C ARG A 42 6.39 -6.81 -9.32
N GLN A 43 7.27 -5.91 -8.93
CA GLN A 43 7.66 -4.78 -9.76
C GLN A 43 8.52 -5.30 -10.93
N GLU A 44 8.08 -5.04 -12.16
CA GLU A 44 8.75 -5.53 -13.38
C GLU A 44 9.52 -4.43 -14.11
N SER A 45 9.12 -3.16 -13.90
CA SER A 45 9.78 -2.00 -14.48
C SER A 45 10.28 -1.03 -13.42
N ALA A 46 11.44 -0.42 -13.66
CA ALA A 46 11.93 0.70 -12.86
C ALA A 46 11.07 1.96 -13.04
N ASN A 47 10.52 2.14 -14.25
CA ASN A 47 9.61 3.23 -14.59
C ASN A 47 8.18 2.70 -14.55
N MET A 48 7.42 3.05 -13.52
CA MET A 48 6.06 2.53 -13.35
C MET A 48 5.11 3.54 -12.70
N VAL A 49 3.83 3.28 -12.86
CA VAL A 49 2.74 3.90 -12.09
C VAL A 49 1.88 2.82 -11.49
N LEU A 50 1.65 2.90 -10.19
CA LEU A 50 0.72 2.06 -9.45
C LEU A 50 -0.35 2.95 -8.83
N GLU A 51 -1.63 2.63 -9.06
CA GLU A 51 -2.74 3.42 -8.53
C GLU A 51 -3.83 2.52 -7.95
N THR A 52 -4.43 2.98 -6.86
CA THR A 52 -5.60 2.36 -6.23
C THR A 52 -6.54 3.40 -5.64
N GLU A 53 -7.76 2.99 -5.37
CA GLU A 53 -8.71 3.72 -4.53
C GLU A 53 -9.02 2.87 -3.31
N VAL A 54 -8.87 3.44 -2.11
CA VAL A 54 -9.04 2.72 -0.85
C VAL A 54 -9.93 3.47 0.14
N THR A 55 -10.79 2.70 0.82
CA THR A 55 -11.65 3.20 1.90
C THR A 55 -11.48 2.28 3.11
N PRO A 56 -10.59 2.61 4.06
CA PRO A 56 -10.51 1.88 5.32
C PRO A 56 -11.68 2.22 6.22
N MET A 57 -12.20 1.21 6.93
CA MET A 57 -13.33 1.31 7.85
C MET A 57 -12.97 0.75 9.22
N GLY A 58 -13.52 1.33 10.26
CA GLY A 58 -13.22 0.95 11.63
C GLY A 58 -11.81 1.38 12.05
N GLU A 59 -11.03 0.44 12.58
CA GLU A 59 -9.63 0.64 13.01
C GLU A 59 -8.62 0.12 11.98
N ALA A 60 -9.07 -0.24 10.78
CA ALA A 60 -8.19 -0.70 9.73
C ALA A 60 -7.31 0.45 9.21
N GLU A 61 -6.02 0.19 9.05
CA GLU A 61 -5.08 0.95 8.26
C GLU A 61 -4.81 0.17 6.97
N ALA A 62 -4.87 0.81 5.83
CA ALA A 62 -4.75 0.12 4.55
C ALA A 62 -4.23 1.03 3.45
N GLY A 63 -3.65 0.45 2.42
CA GLY A 63 -3.15 1.21 1.29
C GLY A 63 -2.26 0.39 0.36
N LEU A 64 -1.23 1.05 -0.15
CA LEU A 64 -0.21 0.45 -1.01
C LEU A 64 1.09 0.24 -0.25
N THR A 65 1.80 -0.83 -0.55
CA THR A 65 3.15 -1.06 -0.04
C THR A 65 4.11 -1.37 -1.17
N ILE A 66 5.33 -0.89 -1.01
CA ILE A 66 6.53 -1.26 -1.76
C ILE A 66 7.32 -2.17 -0.84
N TYR A 67 7.16 -3.47 -1.02
CA TYR A 67 7.62 -4.50 -0.10
C TYR A 67 8.81 -5.27 -0.66
N GLN A 68 9.93 -5.24 0.03
CA GLN A 68 11.10 -6.07 -0.26
C GLN A 68 11.14 -7.29 0.67
N ILE A 69 11.09 -7.06 1.98
CA ILE A 69 11.01 -8.07 3.05
C ILE A 69 10.21 -7.51 4.23
N ASN A 70 9.94 -8.32 5.23
CA ASN A 70 9.14 -7.96 6.42
C ASN A 70 9.71 -6.80 7.27
N ASP A 71 11.01 -6.56 7.22
CA ASP A 71 11.66 -5.42 7.85
C ASP A 71 12.28 -4.42 6.82
N GLY A 72 11.77 -4.46 5.59
CA GLY A 72 12.17 -3.58 4.50
C GLY A 72 10.99 -3.28 3.58
N HIS A 73 10.19 -2.24 3.90
CA HIS A 73 9.05 -1.82 3.11
C HIS A 73 8.71 -0.33 3.30
N LEU A 74 8.08 0.24 2.28
CA LEU A 74 7.51 1.58 2.31
C LEU A 74 5.99 1.46 2.20
N ASP A 75 5.26 1.94 3.19
CA ASP A 75 3.81 1.81 3.26
C ASP A 75 3.13 3.17 3.02
N PHE A 76 2.32 3.23 2.00
CA PHE A 76 1.47 4.37 1.69
C PHE A 76 0.07 4.10 2.23
N VAL A 77 -0.17 4.55 3.44
CA VAL A 77 -1.25 4.13 4.31
C VAL A 77 -2.34 5.20 4.42
N VAL A 78 -3.59 4.76 4.36
CA VAL A 78 -4.76 5.53 4.77
C VAL A 78 -5.27 4.96 6.08
N SER A 79 -5.33 5.81 7.10
CA SER A 79 -5.95 5.53 8.39
C SER A 79 -7.22 6.36 8.59
N LYS A 80 -7.83 6.28 9.75
CA LYS A 80 -9.05 7.00 10.10
C LYS A 80 -8.95 8.52 9.86
N ASN A 81 -7.81 9.13 10.19
CA ASN A 81 -7.65 10.59 10.21
C ASN A 81 -6.47 11.13 9.41
N LYS A 82 -5.68 10.27 8.76
CA LYS A 82 -4.53 10.72 7.96
C LYS A 82 -4.22 9.80 6.78
N VAL A 83 -3.50 10.36 5.83
CA VAL A 83 -2.76 9.64 4.78
C VAL A 83 -1.28 9.83 5.07
N ALA A 84 -0.50 8.76 5.10
CA ALA A 84 0.89 8.80 5.50
C ALA A 84 1.77 7.88 4.64
N VAL A 85 3.04 8.24 4.50
CA VAL A 85 4.09 7.33 4.03
C VAL A 85 4.93 6.95 5.24
N LYS A 86 5.03 5.65 5.49
CA LYS A 86 5.85 5.05 6.56
C LYS A 86 7.00 4.28 5.92
N CYS A 87 8.18 4.35 6.52
CA CYS A 87 9.35 3.57 6.12
C CYS A 87 9.71 2.60 7.24
N LYS A 88 9.66 1.32 6.94
CA LYS A 88 10.26 0.27 7.76
C LYS A 88 11.55 -0.18 7.10
N LEU A 89 12.67 -0.03 7.79
CA LEU A 89 13.98 -0.47 7.33
C LEU A 89 14.78 -1.02 8.51
N LYS A 90 14.79 -2.34 8.64
CA LYS A 90 15.41 -3.06 9.77
C LYS A 90 14.85 -2.56 11.10
N SER A 91 15.69 -2.02 11.98
CA SER A 91 15.28 -1.44 13.27
C SER A 91 14.63 -0.05 13.16
N ILE A 92 14.66 0.59 11.99
CA ILE A 92 14.08 1.91 11.76
C ILE A 92 12.62 1.75 11.40
N ASP A 93 11.76 2.46 12.13
CA ASP A 93 10.34 2.58 11.85
C ASP A 93 9.98 4.07 11.93
N TYR A 94 9.67 4.68 10.78
CA TYR A 94 9.62 6.13 10.65
C TYR A 94 8.48 6.59 9.73
N GLU A 95 7.67 7.53 10.21
CA GLU A 95 6.71 8.23 9.36
C GLU A 95 7.43 9.32 8.56
N VAL A 96 7.57 9.11 7.26
CA VAL A 96 8.26 10.03 6.35
C VAL A 96 7.50 11.35 6.24
N LYS A 97 6.20 11.25 5.97
CA LYS A 97 5.30 12.40 5.88
C LYS A 97 3.84 11.97 6.00
N SER A 98 3.01 12.86 6.48
CA SER A 98 1.56 12.64 6.54
C SER A 98 0.77 13.91 6.29
N VAL A 99 -0.50 13.73 5.95
CA VAL A 99 -1.51 14.77 5.79
C VAL A 99 -2.81 14.35 6.48
N LEU A 100 -3.52 15.31 7.07
CA LEU A 100 -4.80 15.05 7.73
C LEU A 100 -5.90 14.74 6.71
N ARG A 101 -6.75 13.80 7.08
CA ARG A 101 -7.94 13.38 6.36
C ARG A 101 -9.16 13.68 7.21
N THR A 102 -10.03 14.55 6.73
CA THR A 102 -11.23 15.01 7.49
C THR A 102 -12.45 14.15 7.24
N ASN A 103 -12.61 13.57 6.04
CA ASN A 103 -13.76 12.74 5.71
C ASN A 103 -13.37 11.25 5.70
N GLN A 104 -13.70 10.55 6.79
CA GLN A 104 -13.35 9.15 7.00
C GLN A 104 -14.11 8.16 6.11
N LYS A 105 -15.28 8.55 5.60
CA LYS A 105 -16.11 7.68 4.73
C LYS A 105 -15.81 7.84 3.25
N LYS A 106 -15.05 8.86 2.86
CA LYS A 106 -14.69 9.10 1.47
C LYS A 106 -13.49 8.27 1.08
N ALA A 107 -13.55 7.65 -0.10
CA ALA A 107 -12.41 6.96 -0.67
C ALA A 107 -11.23 7.91 -0.91
N VAL A 108 -10.02 7.41 -0.75
CA VAL A 108 -8.77 8.11 -1.05
C VAL A 108 -8.11 7.40 -2.23
N LYS A 109 -7.71 8.15 -3.24
CA LYS A 109 -6.85 7.60 -4.28
C LYS A 109 -5.39 7.74 -3.87
N LEU A 110 -4.66 6.65 -4.02
CA LEU A 110 -3.23 6.56 -3.80
C LEU A 110 -2.55 6.21 -5.11
N ARG A 111 -1.48 6.92 -5.41
CA ARG A 111 -0.65 6.66 -6.58
C ARG A 111 0.82 6.67 -6.21
N VAL A 112 1.53 5.63 -6.59
CA VAL A 112 2.99 5.54 -6.51
C VAL A 112 3.54 5.59 -7.92
N ARG A 113 4.45 6.52 -8.18
CA ARG A 113 5.21 6.61 -9.44
C ARG A 113 6.67 6.30 -9.17
N SER A 114 7.34 5.64 -10.08
CA SER A 114 8.79 5.46 -10.04
C SER A 114 9.43 5.88 -11.35
N ASN A 115 10.63 6.46 -11.25
CA ASN A 115 11.51 6.77 -12.39
C ASN A 115 12.83 5.98 -12.32
N GLY A 116 12.88 4.95 -11.46
CA GLY A 116 14.07 4.15 -11.23
C GLY A 116 15.01 4.69 -10.15
N GLU A 117 14.93 5.98 -9.84
CA GLU A 117 15.72 6.63 -8.76
C GLU A 117 14.86 6.90 -7.52
N MET A 118 13.64 7.38 -7.74
CA MET A 118 12.74 7.81 -6.68
C MET A 118 11.37 7.14 -6.83
N TYR A 119 10.76 6.78 -5.71
CA TYR A 119 9.33 6.56 -5.56
C TYR A 119 8.67 7.86 -5.14
N TYR A 120 7.69 8.32 -5.91
CA TYR A 120 6.86 9.50 -5.62
C TYR A 120 5.49 9.01 -5.15
N PHE A 121 5.05 9.54 -4.02
CA PHE A 121 3.78 9.17 -3.39
C PHE A 121 2.78 10.31 -3.54
N ASP A 122 1.77 10.08 -4.38
CA ASP A 122 0.70 11.05 -4.64
C ASP A 122 -0.62 10.56 -4.04
N TYR A 123 -1.40 11.46 -3.46
CA TYR A 123 -2.72 11.16 -2.93
C TYR A 123 -3.78 12.11 -3.51
N SER A 124 -5.05 11.67 -3.48
CA SER A 124 -6.19 12.51 -3.80
C SER A 124 -7.32 12.28 -2.79
N LEU A 125 -7.71 13.34 -2.08
CA LEU A 125 -8.83 13.32 -1.13
C LEU A 125 -10.16 13.65 -1.82
N ASP A 126 -10.14 14.28 -2.98
CA ASP A 126 -11.33 14.65 -3.75
C ASP A 126 -11.70 13.64 -4.84
N GLY A 127 -10.79 12.69 -5.12
CA GLY A 127 -10.92 11.66 -6.15
C GLY A 127 -10.59 12.15 -7.57
N LYS A 128 -10.13 13.40 -7.73
CA LYS A 128 -9.85 14.04 -9.02
C LYS A 128 -8.42 14.56 -9.12
N ASN A 129 -7.99 15.34 -8.15
CA ASN A 129 -6.71 16.02 -8.16
C ASN A 129 -5.70 15.30 -7.27
N PHE A 130 -4.59 14.89 -7.86
CA PHE A 130 -3.47 14.31 -7.11
C PHE A 130 -2.52 15.40 -6.62
N GLN A 131 -2.06 15.23 -5.38
CA GLN A 131 -1.04 16.04 -4.75
C GLN A 131 0.11 15.13 -4.32
N GLU A 132 1.35 15.53 -4.57
CA GLU A 132 2.51 14.80 -4.08
C GLU A 132 2.65 14.96 -2.57
N LEU A 133 2.71 13.86 -1.85
CA LEU A 133 2.96 13.86 -0.42
C LEU A 133 4.46 13.93 -0.13
N CYS A 134 5.22 13.03 -0.73
CA CYS A 134 6.68 12.97 -0.61
C CYS A 134 7.30 12.11 -1.71
N ALA A 135 8.62 12.11 -1.75
CA ALA A 135 9.42 11.18 -2.55
C ALA A 135 10.45 10.47 -1.66
N VAL A 136 10.77 9.21 -1.99
CA VAL A 136 11.72 8.36 -1.27
C VAL A 136 12.64 7.68 -2.29
N ASN A 137 13.93 7.58 -1.98
CA ASN A 137 14.90 6.96 -2.87
C ASN A 137 14.63 5.46 -3.04
N CYS A 138 14.59 4.97 -4.28
CA CYS A 138 14.37 3.56 -4.60
C CYS A 138 15.43 2.63 -4.00
N SER A 139 16.64 3.11 -3.80
CA SER A 139 17.75 2.34 -3.22
C SER A 139 17.46 1.80 -1.82
N LEU A 140 16.56 2.45 -1.05
CA LEU A 140 16.15 1.94 0.26
C LEU A 140 15.48 0.58 0.18
N MET A 141 14.85 0.26 -0.96
CA MET A 141 14.20 -1.04 -1.21
C MET A 141 15.08 -1.95 -2.08
N SER A 142 16.36 -1.64 -2.25
CA SER A 142 17.30 -2.53 -2.93
C SER A 142 17.71 -3.70 -2.03
N THR A 143 18.21 -4.75 -2.66
CA THR A 143 18.72 -5.94 -1.97
C THR A 143 19.90 -5.61 -1.06
N GLU A 144 20.72 -4.64 -1.43
CA GLU A 144 21.92 -4.22 -0.68
C GLU A 144 21.54 -3.49 0.59
N VAL A 145 20.44 -2.74 0.60
CA VAL A 145 20.00 -1.91 1.74
C VAL A 145 18.96 -2.63 2.59
N ALA A 146 17.85 -3.02 2.00
CA ALA A 146 16.75 -3.70 2.70
C ALA A 146 17.06 -5.18 2.96
N GLY A 147 17.83 -5.83 2.09
CA GLY A 147 18.05 -7.27 2.10
C GLY A 147 17.06 -7.99 1.18
N GLY A 148 17.00 -9.32 1.33
CA GLY A 148 16.14 -10.18 0.50
C GLY A 148 16.76 -10.52 -0.85
N PHE A 149 16.12 -11.43 -1.59
CA PHE A 149 16.63 -11.94 -2.87
C PHE A 149 15.56 -11.95 -3.98
N THR A 150 14.32 -11.60 -3.64
CA THR A 150 13.17 -11.79 -4.55
C THR A 150 12.81 -10.54 -5.34
N GLY A 151 13.41 -9.39 -5.03
CA GLY A 151 13.04 -8.10 -5.61
C GLY A 151 11.72 -7.56 -5.02
N VAL A 152 11.43 -6.32 -5.36
CA VAL A 152 10.29 -5.57 -4.82
C VAL A 152 8.96 -6.15 -5.28
N THR A 153 8.04 -6.27 -4.34
CA THR A 153 6.62 -6.58 -4.57
C THR A 153 5.79 -5.35 -4.24
N LEU A 154 4.92 -4.97 -5.16
CA LEU A 154 3.98 -3.86 -5.03
C LEU A 154 2.60 -4.42 -4.70
N GLY A 155 1.90 -3.90 -3.70
CA GLY A 155 0.62 -4.48 -3.36
C GLY A 155 -0.29 -3.64 -2.50
N MET A 156 -1.53 -4.12 -2.40
CA MET A 156 -2.53 -3.64 -1.44
C MET A 156 -2.36 -4.42 -0.14
N PHE A 157 -2.52 -3.75 0.98
CA PHE A 157 -2.48 -4.39 2.29
C PHE A 157 -3.51 -3.77 3.24
N ALA A 158 -3.84 -4.52 4.30
CA ALA A 158 -4.64 -4.03 5.40
C ALA A 158 -4.09 -4.59 6.72
N GLU A 159 -3.92 -3.70 7.70
CA GLU A 159 -3.46 -4.03 9.04
C GLU A 159 -4.32 -3.31 10.10
N GLY A 160 -4.24 -3.76 11.35
CA GLY A 160 -5.04 -3.23 12.45
C GLY A 160 -5.77 -4.33 13.21
N LYS A 161 -6.48 -3.94 14.27
CA LYS A 161 -7.15 -4.87 15.19
C LYS A 161 -8.57 -5.25 14.76
N ALA A 162 -9.24 -4.38 14.00
CA ALA A 162 -10.63 -4.57 13.61
C ALA A 162 -10.98 -3.70 12.40
N GLY A 163 -12.05 -4.06 11.69
CA GLY A 163 -12.53 -3.33 10.53
C GLY A 163 -12.22 -4.02 9.22
N TYR A 164 -12.17 -3.27 8.16
CA TYR A 164 -11.83 -3.74 6.81
C TYR A 164 -11.41 -2.56 5.93
N ALA A 165 -10.89 -2.86 4.75
CA ALA A 165 -10.60 -1.85 3.74
C ALA A 165 -11.13 -2.30 2.38
N ASP A 166 -11.87 -1.41 1.72
CA ASP A 166 -12.40 -1.61 0.38
C ASP A 166 -11.48 -0.97 -0.64
N PHE A 167 -11.05 -1.77 -1.63
CA PHE A 167 -10.23 -1.32 -2.75
C PHE A 167 -11.07 -1.36 -4.03
N GLY A 168 -11.22 -0.20 -4.68
CA GLY A 168 -12.02 -0.07 -5.90
C GLY A 168 -11.32 -0.65 -7.13
N TYR A 169 -10.00 -0.53 -7.21
CA TYR A 169 -9.17 -1.05 -8.30
C TYR A 169 -7.71 -1.18 -7.87
N PHE A 170 -6.95 -1.88 -8.68
CA PHE A 170 -5.50 -1.94 -8.62
C PHE A 170 -4.97 -1.82 -10.05
N HIS A 171 -4.39 -0.69 -10.36
CA HIS A 171 -3.91 -0.36 -11.70
C HIS A 171 -2.39 -0.23 -11.68
N TYR A 172 -1.71 -0.96 -12.57
CA TYR A 172 -0.26 -0.93 -12.72
C TYR A 172 0.10 -0.75 -14.19
N ASP A 173 0.83 0.29 -14.48
CA ASP A 173 1.36 0.61 -15.80
C ASP A 173 2.89 0.69 -15.78
N GLU A 174 3.51 0.19 -16.81
CA GLU A 174 4.92 0.38 -17.14
C GLU A 174 5.07 1.54 -18.12
N LYS A 175 6.11 2.34 -17.93
CA LYS A 175 6.41 3.48 -18.79
C LYS A 175 7.75 3.31 -19.48
#